data_4607e2d39e54d9ea8e743be70b1277ef
#
_entry.id   4607e2d39e54d9ea8e743be70b1277ef
#
_cell.length_a   1.000
_cell.length_b   1.000
_cell.length_c   1.000
_cell.angle_alpha   90.00
_cell.angle_beta   90.00
_cell.angle_gamma   90.00
#
_symmetry.space_group_name_H-M   'P 1'
#
loop_
_entity.id
_entity.type
_entity.pdbx_description
1 polymer ?
#
loop_
_entity_poly.entity_id
_entity_poly.type
_entity_poly.pdbx_seq_one_letter_code
_entity_poly.pdbx_strand_id
1 'polypeptide(L)'
;MRFTRHWDLLPDTTEKLGQCRGLIDALAQVPLRPEIQQELMQVSLVKGAQASTAIEGNTLTEAEVKKVLEGGHLSESKAYQEREVDNILRAMGKIAHEALTRTKPEIITPQLLLRYHEMAGKNLSAPFNAVPGQFAQSQRVVAGYRCPPPGRKKNQVEGLVKQLCQWLQTEFHFTTGKQTFRDGIIQSIVTHIYIEWIHPFDDGNGRTGRLVEFYLLMRAGVPAICAHILSNHYNQTRPEYYAHIRECQQSRDLTAFIAYAVTGFLDGLREIWETVSGELRDRAWRGYVYDKFAEIKWSRPTFKRRRRLLLDMSLDKRYDYDAIQSASPEVARAYAGVNISTLKRDIRVLLDEELLAPHPSGKFSANVEVLLAEYPGKLRR
;
A
#
# COMPACT_ATOMS: atom_id res chain seq x y z
N MET A 1 -13.84 16.32 26.27
CA MET A 1 -14.17 15.34 25.22
C MET A 1 -14.40 14.02 25.93
N ARG A 2 -15.45 13.29 25.60
CA ARG A 2 -15.72 11.94 26.15
C ARG A 2 -15.42 10.92 25.05
N PHE A 3 -14.66 9.90 25.35
CA PHE A 3 -14.33 8.84 24.40
C PHE A 3 -15.36 7.70 24.56
N THR A 4 -16.15 7.50 23.52
CA THR A 4 -17.13 6.43 23.41
C THR A 4 -17.21 6.04 21.94
N ARG A 5 -17.77 4.89 21.65
CA ARG A 5 -18.02 4.46 20.28
C ARG A 5 -19.06 5.39 19.63
N HIS A 6 -18.69 5.98 18.51
CA HIS A 6 -19.50 6.89 17.70
C HIS A 6 -19.45 6.47 16.22
N TRP A 7 -19.71 5.21 15.94
CA TRP A 7 -19.83 4.67 14.57
C TRP A 7 -20.63 3.39 14.58
N ASP A 8 -21.30 3.14 13.47
CA ASP A 8 -21.91 1.87 13.12
C ASP A 8 -21.15 1.23 11.96
N LEU A 9 -21.14 -0.09 11.91
CA LEU A 9 -20.56 -0.81 10.79
C LEU A 9 -21.67 -1.18 9.82
N LEU A 10 -21.72 -0.48 8.70
CA LEU A 10 -22.64 -0.77 7.61
C LEU A 10 -22.38 -2.17 7.04
N PRO A 11 -23.41 -2.88 6.52
CA PRO A 11 -23.24 -4.20 5.91
C PRO A 11 -22.14 -4.22 4.83
N ASP A 12 -22.14 -3.24 3.92
CA ASP A 12 -21.13 -3.08 2.87
C ASP A 12 -19.71 -2.91 3.43
N THR A 13 -19.55 -2.10 4.48
CA THR A 13 -18.25 -1.92 5.16
C THR A 13 -17.76 -3.22 5.80
N THR A 14 -18.69 -3.99 6.38
CA THR A 14 -18.37 -5.29 6.99
C THR A 14 -17.94 -6.30 5.93
N GLU A 15 -18.61 -6.34 4.78
CA GLU A 15 -18.24 -7.19 3.64
C GLU A 15 -16.86 -6.82 3.11
N LYS A 16 -16.59 -5.54 2.89
CA LYS A 16 -15.28 -5.04 2.44
C LYS A 16 -14.15 -5.41 3.41
N LEU A 17 -14.37 -5.33 4.71
CA LEU A 17 -13.39 -5.79 5.72
C LEU A 17 -13.12 -7.30 5.62
N GLY A 18 -14.14 -8.10 5.30
CA GLY A 18 -13.97 -9.52 4.99
C GLY A 18 -13.10 -9.76 3.76
N GLN A 19 -13.33 -8.99 2.67
CA GLN A 19 -12.51 -9.04 1.46
C GLN A 19 -11.06 -8.60 1.75
N CYS A 20 -10.86 -7.54 2.54
CA CYS A 20 -9.52 -7.11 2.98
C CYS A 20 -8.80 -8.25 3.70
N ARG A 21 -9.47 -8.95 4.61
CA ARG A 21 -8.89 -10.10 5.33
C ARG A 21 -8.45 -11.19 4.37
N GLY A 22 -9.31 -11.58 3.42
CA GLY A 22 -8.99 -12.59 2.41
C GLY A 22 -7.76 -12.23 1.57
N LEU A 23 -7.67 -10.97 1.11
CA LEU A 23 -6.51 -10.49 0.33
C LEU A 23 -5.22 -10.48 1.17
N ILE A 24 -5.30 -10.05 2.43
CA ILE A 24 -4.14 -10.02 3.34
C ILE A 24 -3.64 -11.43 3.63
N ASP A 25 -4.55 -12.37 3.91
CA ASP A 25 -4.18 -13.77 4.15
C ASP A 25 -3.56 -14.40 2.90
N ALA A 26 -4.08 -14.09 1.71
CA ALA A 26 -3.49 -14.51 0.45
C ALA A 26 -2.08 -13.92 0.26
N LEU A 27 -1.91 -12.60 0.42
CA LEU A 27 -0.61 -11.92 0.30
C LEU A 27 0.43 -12.45 1.29
N ALA A 28 0.03 -12.77 2.53
CA ALA A 28 0.93 -13.30 3.55
C ALA A 28 1.46 -14.71 3.22
N GLN A 29 0.76 -15.47 2.38
CA GLN A 29 1.12 -16.83 2.00
C GLN A 29 1.86 -16.92 0.66
N VAL A 30 1.98 -15.82 -0.08
CA VAL A 30 2.67 -15.83 -1.39
C VAL A 30 4.18 -16.02 -1.20
N PRO A 31 4.77 -17.06 -1.81
CA PRO A 31 6.22 -17.26 -1.77
C PRO A 31 6.91 -16.31 -2.77
N LEU A 32 7.17 -15.08 -2.36
CA LEU A 32 7.91 -14.11 -3.14
C LEU A 32 9.42 -14.30 -2.97
N ARG A 33 10.18 -14.07 -4.05
CA ARG A 33 11.64 -14.02 -3.96
C ARG A 33 12.09 -12.84 -3.07
N PRO A 34 13.21 -12.96 -2.34
CA PRO A 34 13.68 -11.88 -1.47
C PRO A 34 13.85 -10.53 -2.17
N GLU A 35 14.32 -10.54 -3.42
CA GLU A 35 14.51 -9.32 -4.23
C GLU A 35 13.17 -8.61 -4.49
N ILE A 36 12.14 -9.37 -4.85
CA ILE A 36 10.78 -8.83 -5.07
C ILE A 36 10.17 -8.32 -3.76
N GLN A 37 10.35 -9.04 -2.65
CA GLN A 37 9.91 -8.58 -1.34
C GLN A 37 10.58 -7.25 -0.96
N GLN A 38 11.88 -7.12 -1.22
CA GLN A 38 12.62 -5.90 -0.96
C GLN A 38 12.15 -4.75 -1.85
N GLU A 39 11.92 -5.00 -3.14
CA GLU A 39 11.39 -4.00 -4.07
C GLU A 39 10.00 -3.52 -3.65
N LEU A 40 9.07 -4.43 -3.35
CA LEU A 40 7.72 -4.08 -2.87
C LEU A 40 7.78 -3.29 -1.57
N MET A 41 8.70 -3.63 -0.66
CA MET A 41 8.88 -2.87 0.59
C MET A 41 9.41 -1.47 0.31
N GLN A 42 10.36 -1.30 -0.59
CA GLN A 42 10.86 0.02 -0.99
C GLN A 42 9.74 0.87 -1.62
N VAL A 43 8.94 0.29 -2.53
CA VAL A 43 7.77 0.96 -3.12
C VAL A 43 6.78 1.40 -2.05
N SER A 44 6.50 0.53 -1.07
CA SER A 44 5.61 0.84 0.05
C SER A 44 6.12 2.02 0.88
N LEU A 45 7.39 2.03 1.24
CA LEU A 45 8.01 3.12 2.01
C LEU A 45 7.98 4.45 1.22
N VAL A 46 8.34 4.41 -0.07
CA VAL A 46 8.34 5.59 -0.94
C VAL A 46 6.93 6.18 -1.05
N LYS A 47 5.93 5.37 -1.41
CA LYS A 47 4.54 5.81 -1.53
C LYS A 47 3.99 6.34 -0.20
N GLY A 48 4.24 5.63 0.89
CA GLY A 48 3.77 6.03 2.21
C GLY A 48 4.38 7.35 2.70
N ALA A 49 5.69 7.54 2.53
CA ALA A 49 6.37 8.77 2.92
C ALA A 49 5.96 9.94 2.04
N GLN A 50 5.92 9.74 0.71
CA GLN A 50 5.45 10.75 -0.24
C GLN A 50 4.02 11.19 0.09
N ALA A 51 3.09 10.25 0.25
CA ALA A 51 1.70 10.56 0.55
C ALA A 51 1.56 11.30 1.89
N SER A 52 2.22 10.81 2.95
CA SER A 52 2.12 11.41 4.28
C SER A 52 2.65 12.84 4.32
N THR A 53 3.70 13.16 3.56
CA THR A 53 4.25 14.53 3.51
C THR A 53 3.52 15.40 2.51
N ALA A 54 3.04 14.85 1.38
CA ALA A 54 2.30 15.60 0.38
C ALA A 54 0.98 16.16 0.92
N ILE A 55 0.27 15.43 1.79
CA ILE A 55 -0.92 15.93 2.48
C ILE A 55 -0.61 17.24 3.24
N GLU A 56 0.59 17.37 3.79
CA GLU A 56 1.05 18.56 4.52
C GLU A 56 1.67 19.65 3.61
N GLY A 57 1.69 19.41 2.29
CA GLY A 57 2.16 20.40 1.31
C GLY A 57 3.56 20.15 0.75
N ASN A 58 4.21 19.04 1.09
CA ASN A 58 5.45 18.64 0.44
C ASN A 58 5.18 18.32 -1.05
N THR A 59 6.06 18.76 -1.95
CA THR A 59 5.86 18.65 -3.40
C THR A 59 6.81 17.65 -4.07
N LEU A 60 7.55 16.87 -3.29
CA LEU A 60 8.46 15.87 -3.84
C LEU A 60 7.69 14.75 -4.56
N THR A 61 8.19 14.40 -5.72
CA THR A 61 7.69 13.25 -6.50
C THR A 61 8.15 11.92 -5.90
N GLU A 62 7.48 10.82 -6.24
CA GLU A 62 7.91 9.48 -5.82
C GLU A 62 9.36 9.18 -6.25
N ALA A 63 9.78 9.65 -7.44
CA ALA A 63 11.15 9.46 -7.91
C ALA A 63 12.18 10.21 -7.03
N GLU A 64 11.86 11.42 -6.58
CA GLU A 64 12.71 12.17 -5.65
C GLU A 64 12.74 11.53 -4.27
N VAL A 65 11.60 11.05 -3.77
CA VAL A 65 11.52 10.31 -2.50
C VAL A 65 12.33 9.00 -2.57
N LYS A 66 12.27 8.28 -3.69
CA LYS A 66 13.11 7.10 -3.94
C LYS A 66 14.60 7.44 -3.91
N LYS A 67 14.99 8.55 -4.54
CA LYS A 67 16.38 9.03 -4.50
C LYS A 67 16.84 9.31 -3.06
N VAL A 68 15.99 9.91 -2.22
CA VAL A 68 16.29 10.14 -0.79
C VAL A 68 16.42 8.81 -0.04
N LEU A 69 15.53 7.85 -0.28
CA LEU A 69 15.59 6.51 0.33
C LEU A 69 16.92 5.79 -0.02
N GLU A 70 17.43 5.98 -1.23
CA GLU A 70 18.71 5.42 -1.71
C GLU A 70 19.94 6.20 -1.22
N GLY A 71 19.76 7.22 -0.37
CA GLY A 71 20.84 8.04 0.19
C GLY A 71 21.34 9.18 -0.70
N GLY A 72 20.59 9.49 -1.79
CA GLY A 72 20.88 10.64 -2.64
C GLY A 72 20.34 11.94 -2.06
N HIS A 73 20.91 13.07 -2.48
CA HIS A 73 20.49 14.41 -2.06
C HIS A 73 19.79 15.16 -3.18
N LEU A 74 18.87 16.04 -2.80
CA LEU A 74 18.18 16.97 -3.69
C LEU A 74 18.87 18.34 -3.70
N SER A 75 18.31 19.31 -4.44
CA SER A 75 18.83 20.68 -4.45
C SER A 75 18.60 21.37 -3.09
N GLU A 76 19.44 22.38 -2.76
CA GLU A 76 19.30 23.17 -1.52
C GLU A 76 17.90 23.76 -1.33
N SER A 77 17.24 24.18 -2.41
CA SER A 77 15.87 24.70 -2.37
C SER A 77 14.84 23.68 -1.88
N LYS A 78 15.16 22.38 -1.93
CA LYS A 78 14.33 21.28 -1.46
C LYS A 78 14.80 20.66 -0.14
N ALA A 79 15.83 21.19 0.49
CA ALA A 79 16.47 20.62 1.68
C ALA A 79 15.49 20.39 2.85
N TYR A 80 14.54 21.30 3.06
CA TYR A 80 13.50 21.13 4.07
C TYR A 80 12.59 19.93 3.72
N GLN A 81 12.10 19.86 2.49
CA GLN A 81 11.21 18.81 2.01
C GLN A 81 11.91 17.43 2.01
N GLU A 82 13.18 17.40 1.63
CA GLU A 82 14.03 16.20 1.70
C GLU A 82 14.12 15.68 3.13
N ARG A 83 14.41 16.55 4.09
CA ARG A 83 14.51 16.17 5.51
C ARG A 83 13.18 15.69 6.07
N GLU A 84 12.08 16.34 5.71
CA GLU A 84 10.73 15.92 6.10
C GLU A 84 10.43 14.51 5.62
N VAL A 85 10.71 14.22 4.36
CA VAL A 85 10.52 12.89 3.77
C VAL A 85 11.48 11.86 4.39
N ASP A 86 12.76 12.19 4.57
CA ASP A 86 13.75 11.30 5.22
C ASP A 86 13.31 10.89 6.63
N ASN A 87 12.77 11.85 7.41
CA ASN A 87 12.21 11.58 8.72
C ASN A 87 11.08 10.53 8.68
N ILE A 88 10.15 10.67 7.74
CA ILE A 88 9.02 9.74 7.61
C ILE A 88 9.49 8.38 7.10
N LEU A 89 10.40 8.32 6.11
CA LEU A 89 11.02 7.08 5.63
C LEU A 89 11.69 6.31 6.77
N ARG A 90 12.53 6.98 7.56
CA ARG A 90 13.21 6.38 8.72
C ARG A 90 12.24 5.93 9.79
N ALA A 91 11.18 6.73 10.05
CA ALA A 91 10.15 6.38 11.01
C ALA A 91 9.40 5.12 10.59
N MET A 92 8.92 5.07 9.35
CA MET A 92 8.21 3.89 8.80
C MET A 92 9.11 2.65 8.79
N GLY A 93 10.36 2.77 8.34
CA GLY A 93 11.32 1.67 8.36
C GLY A 93 11.59 1.13 9.76
N LYS A 94 11.76 2.02 10.76
CA LYS A 94 11.93 1.63 12.15
C LYS A 94 10.68 0.97 12.73
N ILE A 95 9.51 1.53 12.48
CA ILE A 95 8.22 0.96 12.92
C ILE A 95 8.02 -0.43 12.32
N ALA A 96 8.28 -0.60 11.02
CA ALA A 96 8.16 -1.87 10.35
C ALA A 96 9.13 -2.91 10.94
N HIS A 97 10.38 -2.55 11.15
CA HIS A 97 11.37 -3.43 11.78
C HIS A 97 10.94 -3.84 13.20
N GLU A 98 10.55 -2.88 14.04
CA GLU A 98 10.11 -3.15 15.39
C GLU A 98 8.83 -4.02 15.44
N ALA A 99 7.87 -3.80 14.54
CA ALA A 99 6.65 -4.59 14.47
C ALA A 99 6.91 -6.06 14.07
N LEU A 100 7.94 -6.30 13.23
CA LEU A 100 8.32 -7.64 12.77
C LEU A 100 9.23 -8.39 13.76
N THR A 101 10.00 -7.68 14.59
CA THR A 101 11.02 -8.29 15.45
C THR A 101 10.62 -8.40 16.91
N ARG A 102 9.67 -7.58 17.38
CA ARG A 102 9.21 -7.63 18.78
C ARG A 102 8.33 -8.85 19.04
N THR A 103 8.60 -9.56 20.12
CA THR A 103 7.80 -10.69 20.58
C THR A 103 6.44 -10.26 21.12
N LYS A 104 6.31 -9.02 21.62
CA LYS A 104 5.05 -8.45 22.10
C LYS A 104 4.82 -7.10 21.44
N PRO A 105 3.69 -6.91 20.74
CA PRO A 105 3.31 -5.63 20.17
C PRO A 105 3.18 -4.56 21.27
N GLU A 106 3.61 -3.34 20.94
CA GLU A 106 3.51 -2.21 21.86
C GLU A 106 2.07 -1.68 21.94
N ILE A 107 1.61 -1.35 23.12
CA ILE A 107 0.31 -0.72 23.31
C ILE A 107 0.38 0.77 22.98
N ILE A 108 -0.75 1.36 22.58
CA ILE A 108 -0.82 2.80 22.35
C ILE A 108 -0.75 3.52 23.70
N THR A 109 0.24 4.40 23.84
CA THR A 109 0.46 5.23 25.02
C THR A 109 0.78 6.66 24.60
N PRO A 110 0.66 7.66 25.49
CA PRO A 110 1.15 9.01 25.21
C PRO A 110 2.61 9.04 24.79
N GLN A 111 3.45 8.20 25.39
CA GLN A 111 4.88 8.09 25.08
C GLN A 111 5.12 7.57 23.65
N LEU A 112 4.29 6.65 23.17
CA LEU A 112 4.34 6.18 21.77
C LEU A 112 4.06 7.35 20.80
N LEU A 113 3.03 8.14 21.07
CA LEU A 113 2.69 9.32 20.26
C LEU A 113 3.82 10.35 20.27
N LEU A 114 4.39 10.65 21.44
CA LEU A 114 5.52 11.58 21.58
C LEU A 114 6.73 11.10 20.78
N ARG A 115 7.06 9.81 20.86
CA ARG A 115 8.16 9.20 20.10
C ARG A 115 7.94 9.31 18.58
N TYR A 116 6.73 9.05 18.09
CA TYR A 116 6.44 9.15 16.66
C TYR A 116 6.43 10.60 16.17
N HIS A 117 5.94 11.51 16.99
CA HIS A 117 6.04 12.94 16.71
C HIS A 117 7.50 13.43 16.69
N GLU A 118 8.33 12.97 17.63
CA GLU A 118 9.77 13.26 17.64
C GLU A 118 10.44 12.77 16.37
N MET A 119 10.12 11.55 15.93
CA MET A 119 10.68 11.00 14.68
C MET A 119 10.25 11.82 13.46
N ALA A 120 8.99 12.21 13.36
CA ALA A 120 8.46 13.00 12.26
C ALA A 120 9.06 14.42 12.20
N GLY A 121 9.28 15.04 13.37
CA GLY A 121 9.78 16.42 13.48
C GLY A 121 11.29 16.55 13.65
N LYS A 122 12.05 15.45 13.62
CA LYS A 122 13.48 15.44 13.95
C LYS A 122 14.29 16.39 13.05
N ASN A 123 15.01 17.34 13.67
CA ASN A 123 15.87 18.30 12.99
C ASN A 123 15.15 19.14 11.91
N LEU A 124 13.82 19.26 11.95
CA LEU A 124 13.09 20.21 11.14
C LEU A 124 13.22 21.62 11.75
N SER A 125 13.47 22.59 10.89
CA SER A 125 13.43 24.02 11.19
C SER A 125 12.14 24.63 10.60
N ALA A 126 11.97 25.94 10.68
CA ALA A 126 10.86 26.60 10.00
C ALA A 126 10.74 26.12 8.54
N PRO A 127 9.51 25.87 8.06
CA PRO A 127 8.22 26.25 8.63
C PRO A 127 7.65 25.32 9.73
N PHE A 128 8.30 24.20 10.08
CA PHE A 128 7.83 23.34 11.18
C PHE A 128 7.83 24.10 12.51
N ASN A 129 6.66 24.23 13.12
CA ASN A 129 6.42 25.07 14.27
C ASN A 129 6.01 24.27 15.52
N ALA A 130 6.75 23.21 15.82
CA ALA A 130 6.57 22.43 17.05
C ALA A 130 7.93 22.02 17.63
N VAL A 131 7.94 21.72 18.93
CA VAL A 131 9.08 21.04 19.56
C VAL A 131 8.86 19.52 19.40
N PRO A 132 9.73 18.81 18.66
CA PRO A 132 9.58 17.37 18.47
C PRO A 132 9.47 16.62 19.79
N GLY A 133 8.50 15.71 19.90
CA GLY A 133 8.26 14.91 21.10
C GLY A 133 7.62 15.66 22.28
N GLN A 134 7.00 16.82 22.03
CA GLN A 134 6.29 17.58 23.08
C GLN A 134 4.86 17.90 22.68
N PHE A 135 3.93 17.76 23.63
CA PHE A 135 2.55 18.19 23.45
C PHE A 135 2.41 19.71 23.39
N ALA A 136 1.45 20.18 22.60
CA ALA A 136 1.08 21.58 22.48
C ALA A 136 0.71 22.17 23.85
N GLN A 137 1.20 23.38 24.11
CA GLN A 137 0.95 24.09 25.38
C GLN A 137 -0.13 25.18 25.24
N SER A 138 -0.55 25.48 24.02
CA SER A 138 -1.53 26.53 23.70
C SER A 138 -2.79 25.96 23.02
N GLN A 139 -3.84 26.79 23.01
CA GLN A 139 -5.08 26.44 22.29
C GLN A 139 -4.79 26.33 20.79
N ARG A 140 -5.21 25.21 20.19
CA ARG A 140 -5.14 25.01 18.74
C ARG A 140 -6.50 25.25 18.09
N VAL A 141 -6.49 25.87 16.94
CA VAL A 141 -7.65 26.04 16.06
C VAL A 141 -7.23 25.60 14.66
N VAL A 142 -7.92 24.63 14.10
CA VAL A 142 -7.63 24.06 12.80
C VAL A 142 -8.87 24.25 11.91
N ALA A 143 -8.75 24.99 10.83
CA ALA A 143 -9.86 25.31 9.91
C ALA A 143 -11.15 25.76 10.62
N GLY A 144 -11.00 26.61 11.67
CA GLY A 144 -12.11 27.11 12.49
C GLY A 144 -12.55 26.16 13.63
N TYR A 145 -12.08 24.93 13.65
CA TYR A 145 -12.38 23.98 14.73
C TYR A 145 -11.46 24.21 15.92
N ARG A 146 -12.05 24.52 17.08
CA ARG A 146 -11.31 24.67 18.34
C ARG A 146 -11.05 23.29 18.94
N CYS A 147 -9.78 22.88 18.90
CA CYS A 147 -9.36 21.56 19.36
C CYS A 147 -9.53 21.42 20.89
N PRO A 148 -10.04 20.28 21.39
CA PRO A 148 -10.22 20.05 22.82
C PRO A 148 -8.87 19.85 23.56
N PRO A 149 -8.80 20.10 24.89
CA PRO A 149 -9.84 20.74 25.67
C PRO A 149 -9.88 22.25 25.44
N PRO A 150 -11.02 22.90 25.59
CA PRO A 150 -11.09 24.37 25.50
C PRO A 150 -10.23 25.03 26.55
N GLY A 151 -9.50 26.09 26.16
CA GLY A 151 -8.63 26.82 27.06
C GLY A 151 -7.43 26.01 27.57
N ARG A 152 -6.86 25.16 26.70
CA ARG A 152 -5.74 24.26 27.02
C ARG A 152 -4.68 24.85 27.90
N LYS A 153 -4.29 24.08 28.95
CA LYS A 153 -3.07 24.28 29.75
C LYS A 153 -2.15 23.06 29.56
N LYS A 154 -0.88 23.23 29.85
CA LYS A 154 0.23 22.27 29.62
C LYS A 154 -0.13 20.79 29.89
N ASN A 155 -0.83 20.50 31.00
CA ASN A 155 -1.09 19.11 31.41
C ASN A 155 -2.46 18.56 30.93
N GLN A 156 -3.29 19.38 30.31
CA GLN A 156 -4.65 18.95 29.92
C GLN A 156 -4.65 18.16 28.60
N VAL A 157 -3.75 18.48 27.68
CA VAL A 157 -3.59 17.73 26.42
C VAL A 157 -3.08 16.33 26.72
N GLU A 158 -2.05 16.20 27.55
CA GLU A 158 -1.51 14.91 27.96
C GLU A 158 -2.57 14.06 28.66
N GLY A 159 -3.34 14.65 29.58
CA GLY A 159 -4.45 13.96 30.25
C GLY A 159 -5.51 13.47 29.29
N LEU A 160 -5.85 14.26 28.24
CA LEU A 160 -6.81 13.88 27.21
C LEU A 160 -6.27 12.76 26.31
N VAL A 161 -5.00 12.84 25.90
CA VAL A 161 -4.33 11.79 25.13
C VAL A 161 -4.25 10.49 25.95
N LYS A 162 -3.96 10.56 27.24
CA LYS A 162 -3.97 9.39 28.14
C LYS A 162 -5.34 8.73 28.19
N GLN A 163 -6.41 9.53 28.31
CA GLN A 163 -7.79 9.01 28.27
C GLN A 163 -8.11 8.35 26.93
N LEU A 164 -7.70 8.97 25.80
CA LEU A 164 -7.83 8.35 24.48
C LEU A 164 -7.14 6.99 24.43
N CYS A 165 -5.87 6.90 24.85
CA CYS A 165 -5.11 5.66 24.82
C CYS A 165 -5.75 4.56 25.68
N GLN A 166 -6.25 4.91 26.88
CA GLN A 166 -6.94 3.96 27.74
C GLN A 166 -8.23 3.46 27.12
N TRP A 167 -9.04 4.35 26.56
CA TRP A 167 -10.28 3.98 25.90
C TRP A 167 -10.03 3.08 24.68
N LEU A 168 -9.05 3.40 23.81
CA LEU A 168 -8.69 2.56 22.66
C LEU A 168 -8.29 1.15 23.05
N GLN A 169 -7.60 0.97 24.18
CA GLN A 169 -7.22 -0.35 24.67
C GLN A 169 -8.46 -1.16 25.14
N THR A 170 -9.43 -0.50 25.77
CA THR A 170 -10.65 -1.12 26.28
C THR A 170 -11.62 -1.42 25.13
N GLU A 171 -11.90 -0.44 24.28
CA GLU A 171 -12.88 -0.54 23.19
C GLU A 171 -12.50 -1.64 22.19
N PHE A 172 -11.22 -1.76 21.86
CA PHE A 172 -10.75 -2.69 20.85
C PHE A 172 -10.13 -3.97 21.42
N HIS A 173 -10.27 -4.21 22.72
CA HIS A 173 -9.90 -5.47 23.42
C HIS A 173 -8.46 -5.95 23.15
N PHE A 174 -7.54 -5.06 22.78
CA PHE A 174 -6.17 -5.43 22.44
C PHE A 174 -5.45 -6.11 23.63
N THR A 175 -5.53 -5.51 24.81
CA THR A 175 -4.86 -6.00 26.03
C THR A 175 -5.40 -7.32 26.55
N THR A 176 -6.61 -7.70 26.15
CA THR A 176 -7.23 -8.98 26.54
C THR A 176 -6.97 -10.11 25.53
N GLY A 177 -6.27 -9.84 24.44
CA GLY A 177 -6.02 -10.80 23.36
C GLY A 177 -7.25 -11.18 22.53
N LYS A 178 -8.36 -10.47 22.69
CA LYS A 178 -9.63 -10.72 21.98
C LYS A 178 -9.84 -9.80 20.77
N GLN A 179 -8.86 -8.94 20.44
CA GLN A 179 -8.95 -8.06 19.28
C GLN A 179 -9.01 -8.90 17.99
N THR A 180 -10.04 -8.65 17.18
CA THR A 180 -10.16 -9.25 15.84
C THR A 180 -9.38 -8.43 14.82
N PHE A 181 -9.12 -9.00 13.65
CA PHE A 181 -8.55 -8.25 12.50
C PHE A 181 -9.38 -6.99 12.20
N ARG A 182 -10.70 -7.14 12.12
CA ARG A 182 -11.63 -6.02 11.89
C ARG A 182 -11.45 -4.92 12.92
N ASP A 183 -11.37 -5.28 14.20
CA ASP A 183 -11.19 -4.30 15.27
C ASP A 183 -9.84 -3.57 15.14
N GLY A 184 -8.80 -4.26 14.71
CA GLY A 184 -7.49 -3.67 14.48
C GLY A 184 -7.48 -2.63 13.33
N ILE A 185 -8.14 -2.93 12.22
CA ILE A 185 -8.28 -1.98 11.10
C ILE A 185 -9.11 -0.76 11.54
N ILE A 186 -10.24 -0.98 12.19
CA ILE A 186 -11.07 0.13 12.67
C ILE A 186 -10.33 0.94 13.74
N GLN A 187 -9.59 0.32 14.64
CA GLN A 187 -8.76 1.01 15.61
C GLN A 187 -7.74 1.94 14.94
N SER A 188 -7.10 1.51 13.85
CA SER A 188 -6.13 2.35 13.14
C SER A 188 -6.79 3.63 12.62
N ILE A 189 -7.92 3.49 11.93
CA ILE A 189 -8.70 4.60 11.35
C ILE A 189 -9.23 5.54 12.45
N VAL A 190 -9.85 4.97 13.48
CA VAL A 190 -10.44 5.75 14.60
C VAL A 190 -9.35 6.50 15.37
N THR A 191 -8.20 5.86 15.61
CA THR A 191 -7.08 6.51 16.31
C THR A 191 -6.55 7.71 15.53
N HIS A 192 -6.40 7.55 14.21
CA HIS A 192 -5.99 8.65 13.34
C HIS A 192 -6.93 9.86 13.47
N ILE A 193 -8.25 9.66 13.35
CA ILE A 193 -9.23 10.74 13.46
C ILE A 193 -9.24 11.39 14.84
N TYR A 194 -9.11 10.63 15.91
CA TYR A 194 -9.05 11.24 17.25
C TYR A 194 -7.78 12.05 17.46
N ILE A 195 -6.63 11.66 16.86
CA ILE A 195 -5.42 12.48 16.86
C ILE A 195 -5.67 13.79 16.11
N GLU A 196 -6.30 13.75 14.94
CA GLU A 196 -6.67 14.94 14.18
C GLU A 196 -7.64 15.86 14.96
N TRP A 197 -8.59 15.30 15.70
CA TRP A 197 -9.52 16.11 16.51
C TRP A 197 -8.89 16.73 17.75
N ILE A 198 -8.08 15.96 18.47
CA ILE A 198 -7.36 16.47 19.67
C ILE A 198 -6.30 17.46 19.25
N HIS A 199 -5.65 17.19 18.14
CA HIS A 199 -4.53 17.98 17.61
C HIS A 199 -3.48 18.24 18.69
N PRO A 200 -2.88 17.14 19.24
CA PRO A 200 -2.11 17.23 20.48
C PRO A 200 -0.78 17.97 20.37
N PHE A 201 -0.31 18.27 19.16
CA PHE A 201 0.96 18.93 18.90
C PHE A 201 0.74 20.31 18.27
N ASP A 202 1.76 21.17 18.34
CA ASP A 202 1.71 22.48 17.68
C ASP A 202 1.80 22.38 16.17
N ASP A 203 2.49 21.35 15.67
CA ASP A 203 2.60 20.97 14.24
C ASP A 203 2.86 19.46 14.14
N GLY A 204 2.73 18.86 12.96
CA GLY A 204 3.04 17.44 12.73
C GLY A 204 1.98 16.44 13.20
N ASN A 205 0.76 16.89 13.49
CA ASN A 205 -0.32 16.01 13.94
C ASN A 205 -0.70 14.98 12.87
N GLY A 206 -0.91 15.40 11.62
CA GLY A 206 -1.24 14.52 10.51
C GLY A 206 -0.16 13.46 10.28
N ARG A 207 1.10 13.87 10.20
CA ARG A 207 2.24 12.94 10.02
C ARG A 207 2.31 11.93 11.17
N THR A 208 2.15 12.39 12.41
CA THR A 208 2.13 11.52 13.60
C THR A 208 0.93 10.56 13.58
N GLY A 209 -0.27 11.06 13.27
CA GLY A 209 -1.47 10.25 13.16
C GLY A 209 -1.32 9.12 12.13
N ARG A 210 -0.76 9.43 10.96
CA ARG A 210 -0.51 8.43 9.91
C ARG A 210 0.62 7.44 10.27
N LEU A 211 1.63 7.84 11.03
CA LEU A 211 2.62 6.88 11.57
C LEU A 211 2.00 5.94 12.61
N VAL A 212 1.11 6.45 13.46
CA VAL A 212 0.34 5.60 14.42
C VAL A 212 -0.59 4.66 13.67
N GLU A 213 -1.28 5.13 12.65
CA GLU A 213 -2.15 4.33 11.79
C GLU A 213 -1.36 3.22 11.09
N PHE A 214 -0.21 3.53 10.48
CA PHE A 214 0.73 2.58 9.90
C PHE A 214 1.13 1.49 10.90
N TYR A 215 1.52 1.88 12.11
CA TYR A 215 1.85 0.93 13.17
C TYR A 215 0.67 0.02 13.53
N LEU A 216 -0.53 0.59 13.70
CA LEU A 216 -1.71 -0.17 14.09
C LEU A 216 -2.16 -1.16 13.02
N LEU A 217 -2.04 -0.81 11.75
CA LEU A 217 -2.29 -1.72 10.63
C LEU A 217 -1.33 -2.93 10.70
N MET A 218 -0.03 -2.69 10.87
CA MET A 218 0.94 -3.78 11.01
C MET A 218 0.67 -4.65 12.24
N ARG A 219 0.32 -4.05 13.37
CA ARG A 219 -0.08 -4.75 14.59
C ARG A 219 -1.33 -5.60 14.40
N ALA A 220 -2.25 -5.18 13.53
CA ALA A 220 -3.44 -5.95 13.16
C ALA A 220 -3.15 -7.12 12.19
N GLY A 221 -1.89 -7.31 11.78
CA GLY A 221 -1.48 -8.37 10.87
C GLY A 221 -1.45 -7.95 9.39
N VAL A 222 -1.54 -6.66 9.09
CA VAL A 222 -1.36 -6.16 7.72
C VAL A 222 0.12 -6.25 7.33
N PRO A 223 0.47 -6.89 6.20
CA PRO A 223 1.84 -6.93 5.72
C PRO A 223 2.43 -5.52 5.54
N ALA A 224 3.71 -5.35 5.84
CA ALA A 224 4.38 -4.05 5.75
C ALA A 224 4.25 -3.40 4.36
N ILE A 225 4.23 -4.20 3.30
CA ILE A 225 4.02 -3.74 1.92
C ILE A 225 2.63 -3.11 1.68
N CYS A 226 1.67 -3.34 2.59
CA CYS A 226 0.30 -2.83 2.50
C CYS A 226 -0.01 -1.73 3.52
N ALA A 227 0.85 -1.52 4.53
CA ALA A 227 0.53 -0.63 5.65
C ALA A 227 0.48 0.87 5.27
N HIS A 228 1.01 1.24 4.10
CA HIS A 228 0.99 2.62 3.56
C HIS A 228 -0.33 2.98 2.86
N ILE A 229 -1.20 2.01 2.55
CA ILE A 229 -2.36 2.18 1.66
C ILE A 229 -3.27 3.32 2.10
N LEU A 230 -3.61 3.42 3.39
CA LEU A 230 -4.49 4.48 3.87
C LEU A 230 -3.90 5.87 3.66
N SER A 231 -2.63 6.08 3.99
CA SER A 231 -1.95 7.36 3.72
C SER A 231 -1.97 7.72 2.24
N ASN A 232 -1.75 6.73 1.36
CA ASN A 232 -1.80 6.92 -0.08
C ASN A 232 -3.22 7.28 -0.56
N HIS A 233 -4.24 6.56 -0.08
CA HIS A 233 -5.64 6.87 -0.38
C HIS A 233 -6.03 8.29 0.03
N TYR A 234 -5.69 8.71 1.25
CA TYR A 234 -5.95 10.06 1.75
C TYR A 234 -5.27 11.15 0.92
N ASN A 235 -4.07 10.88 0.42
CA ASN A 235 -3.37 11.81 -0.46
C ASN A 235 -4.02 11.91 -1.86
N GLN A 236 -4.39 10.78 -2.44
CA GLN A 236 -5.04 10.71 -3.76
C GLN A 236 -6.42 11.37 -3.77
N THR A 237 -7.16 11.26 -2.67
CA THR A 237 -8.49 11.81 -2.49
C THR A 237 -8.51 12.96 -1.48
N ARG A 238 -7.47 13.79 -1.46
CA ARG A 238 -7.21 14.80 -0.43
C ARG A 238 -8.39 15.76 -0.16
N PRO A 239 -9.13 16.28 -1.14
CA PRO A 239 -10.31 17.09 -0.89
C PRO A 239 -11.41 16.33 -0.11
N GLU A 240 -11.66 15.07 -0.47
CA GLU A 240 -12.64 14.20 0.17
C GLU A 240 -12.21 13.84 1.60
N TYR A 241 -10.93 13.51 1.78
CA TYR A 241 -10.35 13.25 3.09
C TYR A 241 -10.61 14.38 4.08
N TYR A 242 -10.33 15.63 3.69
CA TYR A 242 -10.61 16.78 4.55
C TYR A 242 -12.10 17.06 4.72
N ALA A 243 -12.93 16.78 3.70
CA ALA A 243 -14.36 16.90 3.83
C ALA A 243 -14.92 15.92 4.87
N HIS A 244 -14.51 14.67 4.83
CA HIS A 244 -14.90 13.64 5.80
C HIS A 244 -14.44 13.97 7.23
N ILE A 245 -13.21 14.48 7.41
CA ILE A 245 -12.75 14.93 8.74
C ILE A 245 -13.66 16.02 9.29
N ARG A 246 -14.02 17.02 8.48
CA ARG A 246 -14.92 18.10 8.91
C ARG A 246 -16.33 17.60 9.25
N GLU A 247 -16.87 16.72 8.42
CA GLU A 247 -18.17 16.11 8.66
C GLU A 247 -18.21 15.35 9.98
N CYS A 248 -17.21 14.50 10.22
CA CYS A 248 -17.09 13.77 11.49
C CYS A 248 -16.90 14.69 12.70
N GLN A 249 -16.22 15.82 12.55
CA GLN A 249 -16.08 16.82 13.62
C GLN A 249 -17.40 17.46 13.97
N GLN A 250 -18.28 17.69 12.99
CA GLN A 250 -19.58 18.32 13.16
C GLN A 250 -20.64 17.34 13.68
N SER A 251 -20.76 16.18 13.05
CA SER A 251 -21.76 15.16 13.38
C SER A 251 -21.41 14.37 14.65
N ARG A 252 -20.14 14.28 15.01
CA ARG A 252 -19.61 13.35 16.02
C ARG A 252 -19.83 11.86 15.67
N ASP A 253 -19.99 11.55 14.39
CA ASP A 253 -20.16 10.20 13.86
C ASP A 253 -19.02 9.86 12.90
N LEU A 254 -18.39 8.71 13.11
CA LEU A 254 -17.25 8.23 12.32
C LEU A 254 -17.67 7.24 11.23
N THR A 255 -18.95 6.88 11.13
CA THR A 255 -19.44 5.83 10.23
C THR A 255 -19.04 6.08 8.77
N ALA A 256 -19.27 7.30 8.26
CA ALA A 256 -18.93 7.66 6.89
C ALA A 256 -17.42 7.66 6.63
N PHE A 257 -16.62 8.16 7.57
CA PHE A 257 -15.17 8.14 7.43
C PHE A 257 -14.61 6.71 7.42
N ILE A 258 -15.10 5.85 8.30
CA ILE A 258 -14.68 4.43 8.33
C ILE A 258 -15.03 3.74 7.01
N ALA A 259 -16.24 3.95 6.49
CA ALA A 259 -16.65 3.39 5.20
C ALA A 259 -15.76 3.87 4.04
N TYR A 260 -15.45 5.17 3.99
CA TYR A 260 -14.52 5.78 3.04
C TYR A 260 -13.11 5.17 3.15
N ALA A 261 -12.54 5.12 4.34
CA ALA A 261 -11.19 4.60 4.57
C ALA A 261 -11.09 3.09 4.24
N VAL A 262 -12.09 2.29 4.65
CA VAL A 262 -12.13 0.85 4.35
C VAL A 262 -12.26 0.60 2.84
N THR A 263 -13.02 1.43 2.12
CA THR A 263 -13.12 1.33 0.66
C THR A 263 -11.76 1.56 0.00
N GLY A 264 -11.08 2.66 0.35
CA GLY A 264 -9.75 2.95 -0.18
C GLY A 264 -8.69 1.93 0.23
N PHE A 265 -8.81 1.37 1.43
CA PHE A 265 -7.93 0.29 1.87
C PHE A 265 -8.10 -0.98 1.04
N LEU A 266 -9.35 -1.38 0.76
CA LEU A 266 -9.65 -2.53 -0.10
C LEU A 266 -9.12 -2.33 -1.53
N ASP A 267 -9.33 -1.14 -2.10
CA ASP A 267 -8.88 -0.86 -3.47
C ASP A 267 -7.35 -0.89 -3.57
N GLY A 268 -6.65 -0.31 -2.61
CA GLY A 268 -5.18 -0.41 -2.55
C GLY A 268 -4.67 -1.84 -2.33
N LEU A 269 -5.38 -2.67 -1.55
CA LEU A 269 -5.03 -4.10 -1.41
C LEU A 269 -5.22 -4.85 -2.73
N ARG A 270 -6.24 -4.53 -3.52
CA ARG A 270 -6.46 -5.11 -4.86
C ARG A 270 -5.32 -4.75 -5.81
N GLU A 271 -4.87 -3.49 -5.82
CA GLU A 271 -3.73 -3.06 -6.64
C GLU A 271 -2.44 -3.83 -6.30
N ILE A 272 -2.15 -4.00 -5.00
CA ILE A 272 -0.99 -4.78 -4.57
C ILE A 272 -1.16 -6.26 -4.96
N TRP A 273 -2.36 -6.82 -4.78
CA TRP A 273 -2.64 -8.19 -5.18
C TRP A 273 -2.48 -8.40 -6.69
N GLU A 274 -2.93 -7.48 -7.52
CA GLU A 274 -2.73 -7.53 -8.97
C GLU A 274 -1.24 -7.57 -9.34
N THR A 275 -0.43 -6.75 -8.69
CA THR A 275 1.02 -6.74 -8.88
C THR A 275 1.64 -8.07 -8.48
N VAL A 276 1.36 -8.56 -7.28
CA VAL A 276 1.92 -9.81 -6.74
C VAL A 276 1.44 -11.03 -7.52
N SER A 277 0.16 -11.10 -7.85
CA SER A 277 -0.41 -12.21 -8.64
C SER A 277 0.10 -12.22 -10.08
N GLY A 278 0.41 -11.04 -10.66
CA GLY A 278 1.07 -10.91 -11.95
C GLY A 278 2.44 -11.58 -11.96
N GLU A 279 3.27 -11.31 -10.97
CA GLU A 279 4.59 -11.94 -10.79
C GLU A 279 4.48 -13.47 -10.63
N LEU A 280 3.48 -13.94 -9.88
CA LEU A 280 3.24 -15.38 -9.75
C LEU A 280 2.84 -16.03 -11.08
N ARG A 281 1.96 -15.38 -11.83
CA ARG A 281 1.52 -15.86 -13.16
C ARG A 281 2.69 -15.93 -14.14
N ASP A 282 3.53 -14.89 -14.19
CA ASP A 282 4.73 -14.90 -15.06
C ASP A 282 5.66 -16.05 -14.69
N ARG A 283 5.91 -16.27 -13.41
CA ARG A 283 6.74 -17.36 -12.93
C ARG A 283 6.16 -18.74 -13.26
N ALA A 284 4.87 -18.93 -13.02
CA ALA A 284 4.19 -20.17 -13.35
C ALA A 284 4.20 -20.44 -14.86
N TRP A 285 3.94 -19.41 -15.68
CA TRP A 285 4.02 -19.48 -17.12
C TRP A 285 5.40 -19.88 -17.61
N ARG A 286 6.46 -19.26 -17.10
CA ARG A 286 7.85 -19.61 -17.43
C ARG A 286 8.13 -21.07 -17.11
N GLY A 287 7.77 -21.55 -15.93
CA GLY A 287 7.91 -22.96 -15.55
C GLY A 287 7.19 -23.88 -16.53
N TYR A 288 5.91 -23.61 -16.79
CA TYR A 288 5.11 -24.39 -17.73
C TYR A 288 5.71 -24.44 -19.15
N VAL A 289 6.16 -23.30 -19.67
CA VAL A 289 6.84 -23.24 -20.98
C VAL A 289 8.13 -24.09 -20.97
N TYR A 290 8.94 -24.04 -19.91
CA TYR A 290 10.15 -24.86 -19.82
C TYR A 290 9.81 -26.36 -19.80
N ASP A 291 8.82 -26.78 -19.03
CA ASP A 291 8.40 -28.19 -18.92
C ASP A 291 7.86 -28.70 -20.26
N LYS A 292 6.95 -27.94 -20.88
CA LYS A 292 6.42 -28.29 -22.23
C LYS A 292 7.51 -28.41 -23.29
N PHE A 293 8.48 -27.49 -23.28
CA PHE A 293 9.59 -27.55 -24.23
C PHE A 293 10.59 -28.69 -23.96
N ALA A 294 10.63 -29.23 -22.76
CA ALA A 294 11.43 -30.42 -22.45
C ALA A 294 10.82 -31.68 -23.06
N GLU A 295 9.51 -31.72 -23.21
CA GLU A 295 8.79 -32.87 -23.82
C GLU A 295 8.83 -32.87 -25.34
N ILE A 296 8.96 -31.70 -25.99
CA ILE A 296 8.83 -31.55 -27.45
C ILE A 296 10.19 -31.65 -28.14
N LYS A 297 10.26 -32.49 -29.17
CA LYS A 297 11.47 -32.68 -29.99
C LYS A 297 11.48 -31.75 -31.22
N TRP A 298 11.89 -30.49 -31.03
CA TRP A 298 12.11 -29.56 -32.15
C TRP A 298 13.60 -29.38 -32.48
N SER A 299 13.91 -28.95 -33.74
CA SER A 299 15.29 -28.58 -34.08
C SER A 299 15.78 -27.40 -33.22
N ARG A 300 17.06 -27.39 -32.85
CA ARG A 300 17.64 -26.40 -31.94
C ARG A 300 17.35 -24.92 -32.28
N PRO A 301 17.47 -24.45 -33.54
CA PRO A 301 17.14 -23.07 -33.88
C PRO A 301 15.67 -22.74 -33.70
N THR A 302 14.75 -23.62 -34.15
CA THR A 302 13.31 -23.46 -34.02
C THR A 302 12.86 -23.51 -32.56
N PHE A 303 13.43 -24.46 -31.79
CA PHE A 303 13.21 -24.57 -30.34
C PHE A 303 13.54 -23.28 -29.61
N LYS A 304 14.76 -22.73 -29.80
CA LYS A 304 15.20 -21.50 -29.15
C LYS A 304 14.31 -20.30 -29.49
N ARG A 305 13.95 -20.18 -30.79
CA ARG A 305 13.16 -19.05 -31.27
C ARG A 305 11.72 -19.07 -30.72
N ARG A 306 11.02 -20.21 -30.78
CA ARG A 306 9.65 -20.39 -30.28
C ARG A 306 9.60 -20.19 -28.76
N ARG A 307 10.53 -20.79 -28.03
CA ARG A 307 10.59 -20.61 -26.58
C ARG A 307 10.83 -19.15 -26.19
N ARG A 308 11.72 -18.45 -26.90
CA ARG A 308 12.00 -17.03 -26.65
C ARG A 308 10.74 -16.18 -26.85
N LEU A 309 9.98 -16.43 -27.90
CA LEU A 309 8.73 -15.74 -28.16
C LEU A 309 7.77 -15.84 -26.96
N LEU A 310 7.56 -17.04 -26.43
CA LEU A 310 6.63 -17.27 -25.31
C LEU A 310 7.13 -16.69 -23.98
N LEU A 311 8.44 -16.68 -23.75
CA LEU A 311 9.03 -16.18 -22.50
C LEU A 311 9.12 -14.66 -22.42
N ASP A 312 9.13 -13.99 -23.58
CA ASP A 312 9.37 -12.54 -23.66
C ASP A 312 8.13 -11.77 -24.15
N MET A 313 7.04 -12.45 -24.51
CA MET A 313 5.76 -11.77 -24.73
C MET A 313 5.09 -11.42 -23.40
N SER A 314 4.41 -10.27 -23.34
CA SER A 314 3.60 -9.91 -22.18
C SER A 314 2.38 -10.80 -22.07
N LEU A 315 2.09 -11.31 -20.88
CA LEU A 315 0.96 -12.21 -20.62
C LEU A 315 -0.41 -11.51 -20.74
N ASP A 316 -0.43 -10.20 -20.55
CA ASP A 316 -1.66 -9.40 -20.55
C ASP A 316 -1.96 -8.74 -21.91
N LYS A 317 -1.11 -8.97 -22.94
CA LYS A 317 -1.26 -8.35 -24.26
C LYS A 317 -1.73 -9.35 -25.31
N ARG A 318 -2.51 -8.84 -26.26
CA ARG A 318 -2.91 -9.53 -27.48
C ARG A 318 -2.07 -9.02 -28.63
N TYR A 319 -1.53 -9.93 -29.43
CA TYR A 319 -0.61 -9.63 -30.53
C TYR A 319 -1.22 -10.06 -31.86
N ASP A 320 -0.99 -9.28 -32.90
CA ASP A 320 -1.05 -9.75 -34.30
C ASP A 320 0.36 -10.15 -34.76
N TYR A 321 0.48 -10.56 -36.01
CA TYR A 321 1.75 -11.04 -36.55
C TYR A 321 2.86 -9.97 -36.59
N ASP A 322 2.50 -8.70 -36.76
CA ASP A 322 3.47 -7.61 -36.82
C ASP A 322 3.90 -7.19 -35.41
N ALA A 323 2.93 -7.05 -34.50
CA ALA A 323 3.20 -6.69 -33.10
C ALA A 323 4.01 -7.75 -32.35
N ILE A 324 3.80 -9.05 -32.62
CA ILE A 324 4.53 -10.10 -31.90
C ILE A 324 5.99 -10.15 -32.30
N GLN A 325 6.33 -9.80 -33.55
CA GLN A 325 7.71 -9.78 -34.00
C GLN A 325 8.55 -8.74 -33.24
N SER A 326 7.92 -7.71 -32.72
CA SER A 326 8.53 -6.65 -31.92
C SER A 326 8.16 -6.71 -30.43
N ALA A 327 7.66 -7.83 -29.93
CA ALA A 327 7.22 -7.98 -28.54
C ALA A 327 8.34 -7.71 -27.53
N SER A 328 9.59 -8.05 -27.86
CA SER A 328 10.79 -7.69 -27.11
C SER A 328 11.99 -7.53 -28.05
N PRO A 329 13.08 -6.84 -27.62
CA PRO A 329 14.32 -6.79 -28.39
C PRO A 329 14.89 -8.18 -28.72
N GLU A 330 14.71 -9.13 -27.82
CA GLU A 330 15.16 -10.51 -27.96
C GLU A 330 14.33 -11.28 -28.98
N VAL A 331 13.01 -11.10 -28.97
CA VAL A 331 12.11 -11.67 -29.99
C VAL A 331 12.43 -11.07 -31.35
N ALA A 332 12.58 -9.74 -31.44
CA ALA A 332 12.96 -9.07 -32.69
C ALA A 332 14.26 -9.62 -33.25
N ARG A 333 15.30 -9.83 -32.42
CA ARG A 333 16.57 -10.47 -32.83
C ARG A 333 16.38 -11.92 -33.28
N ALA A 334 15.55 -12.69 -32.57
CA ALA A 334 15.31 -14.09 -32.89
C ALA A 334 14.57 -14.29 -34.22
N TYR A 335 13.78 -13.31 -34.64
CA TYR A 335 13.06 -13.30 -35.93
C TYR A 335 13.68 -12.37 -36.98
N ALA A 336 14.81 -11.68 -36.67
CA ALA A 336 15.55 -10.92 -37.67
C ALA A 336 16.05 -11.86 -38.80
N GLY A 337 15.76 -11.53 -40.04
CA GLY A 337 16.12 -12.33 -41.19
C GLY A 337 15.30 -13.63 -41.38
N VAL A 338 14.25 -13.84 -40.59
CA VAL A 338 13.33 -14.95 -40.74
C VAL A 338 12.12 -14.50 -41.57
N ASN A 339 11.75 -15.30 -42.60
CA ASN A 339 10.60 -14.98 -43.45
C ASN A 339 9.30 -15.00 -42.63
N ILE A 340 8.37 -14.12 -42.99
CA ILE A 340 7.04 -14.01 -42.35
C ILE A 340 6.25 -15.35 -42.40
N SER A 341 6.43 -16.16 -43.43
CA SER A 341 5.85 -17.48 -43.50
C SER A 341 6.35 -18.43 -42.41
N THR A 342 7.59 -18.28 -41.99
CA THR A 342 8.17 -19.04 -40.87
C THR A 342 7.60 -18.59 -39.53
N LEU A 343 7.44 -17.28 -39.33
CA LEU A 343 6.75 -16.75 -38.15
C LEU A 343 5.32 -17.27 -38.05
N LYS A 344 4.55 -17.19 -39.14
CA LYS A 344 3.18 -17.73 -39.20
C LYS A 344 3.13 -19.22 -38.88
N ARG A 345 4.09 -20.00 -39.36
CA ARG A 345 4.20 -21.44 -39.05
C ARG A 345 4.54 -21.66 -37.58
N ASP A 346 5.46 -20.87 -37.01
CA ASP A 346 5.81 -20.98 -35.59
C ASP A 346 4.61 -20.68 -34.70
N ILE A 347 3.85 -19.62 -35.00
CA ILE A 347 2.62 -19.27 -34.28
C ILE A 347 1.58 -20.35 -34.38
N ARG A 348 1.34 -20.92 -35.61
CA ARG A 348 0.40 -22.01 -35.78
C ARG A 348 0.75 -23.20 -34.90
N VAL A 349 2.01 -23.61 -34.89
CA VAL A 349 2.45 -24.74 -34.04
C VAL A 349 2.27 -24.43 -32.56
N LEU A 350 2.51 -23.18 -32.12
CA LEU A 350 2.30 -22.79 -30.74
C LEU A 350 0.79 -22.72 -30.37
N LEU A 351 -0.08 -22.45 -31.33
CA LEU A 351 -1.53 -22.56 -31.17
C LEU A 351 -1.97 -24.04 -31.08
N ASP A 352 -1.43 -24.89 -31.95
CA ASP A 352 -1.72 -26.35 -31.97
C ASP A 352 -1.25 -27.03 -30.67
N GLU A 353 -0.16 -26.54 -30.05
CA GLU A 353 0.36 -27.01 -28.75
C GLU A 353 -0.32 -26.35 -27.57
N GLU A 354 -1.36 -25.54 -27.78
CA GLU A 354 -2.10 -24.79 -26.74
C GLU A 354 -1.23 -23.84 -25.90
N LEU A 355 -0.08 -23.44 -26.43
CA LEU A 355 0.82 -22.47 -25.80
C LEU A 355 0.44 -21.02 -26.13
N LEU A 356 -0.31 -20.81 -27.21
CA LEU A 356 -0.97 -19.55 -27.54
C LEU A 356 -2.49 -19.77 -27.60
N ALA A 357 -3.24 -18.75 -27.22
CA ALA A 357 -4.70 -18.72 -27.35
C ALA A 357 -5.12 -17.79 -28.50
N PRO A 358 -5.99 -18.24 -29.43
CA PRO A 358 -6.52 -17.41 -30.49
C PRO A 358 -7.65 -16.51 -29.99
N HIS A 359 -7.79 -15.32 -30.59
CA HIS A 359 -8.86 -14.37 -30.32
C HIS A 359 -9.71 -14.11 -31.59
N PRO A 360 -11.02 -13.78 -31.43
CA PRO A 360 -11.91 -13.48 -32.55
C PRO A 360 -11.42 -12.37 -33.48
N SER A 361 -10.61 -11.47 -33.01
CA SER A 361 -10.01 -10.38 -33.77
C SER A 361 -8.82 -10.78 -34.65
N GLY A 362 -8.51 -12.10 -34.76
CA GLY A 362 -7.34 -12.61 -35.46
C GLY A 362 -6.02 -12.38 -34.71
N LYS A 363 -6.08 -11.91 -33.49
CA LYS A 363 -4.94 -11.78 -32.56
C LYS A 363 -4.77 -13.05 -31.73
N PHE A 364 -3.63 -13.13 -31.04
CA PHE A 364 -3.31 -14.21 -30.11
C PHE A 364 -2.58 -13.70 -28.89
N SER A 365 -2.65 -14.44 -27.81
CA SER A 365 -1.95 -14.15 -26.53
C SER A 365 -1.29 -15.42 -25.99
N ALA A 366 -0.45 -15.29 -24.97
CA ALA A 366 -0.05 -16.45 -24.17
C ALA A 366 -1.29 -17.14 -23.61
N ASN A 367 -1.34 -18.47 -23.67
CA ASN A 367 -2.47 -19.24 -23.15
C ASN A 367 -2.31 -19.51 -21.65
N VAL A 368 -2.33 -18.44 -20.86
CA VAL A 368 -2.20 -18.55 -19.39
C VAL A 368 -3.41 -19.23 -18.73
N GLU A 369 -4.51 -19.40 -19.44
CA GLU A 369 -5.70 -20.08 -18.92
C GLU A 369 -5.42 -21.55 -18.55
N VAL A 370 -4.45 -22.18 -19.19
CA VAL A 370 -4.01 -23.56 -18.87
C VAL A 370 -3.44 -23.68 -17.44
N LEU A 371 -3.03 -22.54 -16.83
CA LEU A 371 -2.51 -22.50 -15.48
C LEU A 371 -3.59 -22.25 -14.43
N LEU A 372 -4.80 -21.88 -14.86
CA LEU A 372 -5.89 -21.57 -13.94
C LEU A 372 -6.65 -22.85 -13.61
N ALA A 373 -6.90 -23.09 -12.32
CA ALA A 373 -7.80 -24.16 -11.92
C ALA A 373 -9.18 -23.94 -12.54
N GLU A 374 -9.77 -24.99 -13.08
CA GLU A 374 -11.17 -24.95 -13.51
C GLU A 374 -12.05 -24.68 -12.29
N TYR A 375 -12.68 -23.51 -12.28
CA TYR A 375 -13.60 -23.11 -11.22
C TYR A 375 -15.03 -23.15 -11.77
N PRO A 376 -15.90 -24.06 -11.29
CA PRO A 376 -17.31 -24.07 -11.71
C PRO A 376 -17.94 -22.77 -11.20
N GLY A 377 -18.26 -21.88 -12.13
CA GLY A 377 -18.86 -20.58 -11.83
C GLY A 377 -17.94 -19.39 -12.09
N LYS A 378 -17.12 -19.42 -13.15
CA LYS A 378 -16.50 -18.20 -13.68
C LYS A 378 -17.58 -17.12 -13.81
N LEU A 379 -17.67 -16.26 -12.82
CA LEU A 379 -18.33 -14.98 -12.99
C LEU A 379 -17.55 -14.24 -14.08
N ARG A 380 -18.08 -14.32 -15.33
CA ARG A 380 -17.56 -13.51 -16.44
C ARG A 380 -17.69 -12.04 -16.00
N ARG A 381 -16.57 -11.42 -15.74
CA ARG A 381 -16.47 -9.96 -15.57
C ARG A 381 -16.56 -9.28 -16.93
#